data_052879d82ab26e131b4d938ba3a1f95d
#
_entry.id   052879d82ab26e131b4d938ba3a1f95d
#
_cell.length_a   1.000
_cell.length_b   1.000
_cell.length_c   1.000
_cell.angle_alpha   90.00
_cell.angle_beta   90.00
_cell.angle_gamma   90.00
#
_symmetry.space_group_name_H-M   'P 1'
#
loop_
_entity.id
_entity.type
_entity.pdbx_description
1 polymer ?
#
loop_
_entity_poly.entity_id
_entity_poly.type
_entity_poly.pdbx_seq_one_letter_code
_entity_poly.pdbx_strand_id
1 'polypeptide(L)'
;MFLMLNDKIPLHEEEWFEKLAIKIFSDIENLTKDKIGISRESYGRGETLGINYIIDLAKEFGFYVEKDDAANIVLSLDKSIQSNYILVGSHMDSVPQGGNFDGLAGVVAGFLLLANLKEKKIRTSLPVKVLILRGEESAWYGKNCIGSKALFGLLSAEDLNSTHRTTGHKLSEAMDASGAKLDLIKKSKSLINSKKIEVFIEIHIEQG
;
A
#
# COMPACT_ATOMS: atom_id res chain seq x y z
N MET A 1 20.75 5.96 -14.01
CA MET A 1 20.79 5.31 -15.34
C MET A 1 19.55 4.41 -15.37
N PHE A 2 18.48 4.89 -15.95
CA PHE A 2 17.20 4.17 -16.08
C PHE A 2 17.44 2.96 -17.00
N LEU A 3 17.25 1.76 -16.48
CA LEU A 3 17.07 0.58 -17.33
C LEU A 3 15.75 0.78 -18.09
N MET A 4 15.87 1.11 -19.37
CA MET A 4 14.72 1.09 -20.26
C MET A 4 14.25 -0.37 -20.38
N LEU A 5 13.04 -0.64 -19.89
CA LEU A 5 12.36 -1.95 -19.96
C LEU A 5 12.02 -2.41 -21.40
N ASN A 6 12.75 -1.90 -22.40
CA ASN A 6 12.52 -2.21 -23.81
C ASN A 6 13.35 -3.38 -24.35
N ASP A 7 14.26 -3.94 -23.56
CA ASP A 7 14.95 -5.16 -23.96
C ASP A 7 14.09 -6.36 -23.58
N LYS A 8 13.43 -6.93 -24.59
CA LYS A 8 12.83 -8.28 -24.55
C LYS A 8 13.94 -9.29 -24.28
N ILE A 9 14.33 -9.41 -23.01
CA ILE A 9 15.18 -10.51 -22.59
C ILE A 9 14.26 -11.69 -22.34
N PRO A 10 14.43 -12.83 -22.98
CA PRO A 10 13.81 -14.06 -22.58
C PRO A 10 14.57 -14.61 -21.36
N LEU A 11 14.44 -13.91 -20.24
CA LEU A 11 14.82 -14.46 -18.95
C LEU A 11 13.82 -15.57 -18.63
N HIS A 12 14.26 -16.65 -18.01
CA HIS A 12 13.37 -17.59 -17.38
C HIS A 12 12.38 -16.77 -16.55
N GLU A 13 11.08 -16.99 -16.72
CA GLU A 13 10.01 -16.12 -16.19
C GLU A 13 10.17 -15.81 -14.69
N GLU A 14 10.66 -16.79 -13.91
CA GLU A 14 10.95 -16.66 -12.49
C GLU A 14 12.02 -15.59 -12.19
N GLU A 15 13.08 -15.53 -13.00
CA GLU A 15 14.18 -14.57 -12.84
C GLU A 15 13.73 -13.11 -13.03
N TRP A 16 12.76 -12.86 -13.90
CA TRP A 16 12.23 -11.51 -14.10
C TRP A 16 11.45 -11.03 -12.88
N PHE A 17 10.59 -11.88 -12.28
CA PHE A 17 9.85 -11.54 -11.07
C PHE A 17 10.77 -11.32 -9.89
N GLU A 18 11.77 -12.16 -9.72
CA GLU A 18 12.79 -12.02 -8.68
C GLU A 18 13.53 -10.69 -8.82
N LYS A 19 14.01 -10.35 -10.00
CA LYS A 19 14.70 -9.07 -10.27
C LYS A 19 13.80 -7.86 -10.00
N LEU A 20 12.53 -7.93 -10.39
CA LEU A 20 11.59 -6.86 -10.13
C LEU A 20 11.32 -6.72 -8.63
N ALA A 21 11.12 -7.82 -7.90
CA ALA A 21 10.97 -7.80 -6.45
C ALA A 21 12.18 -7.18 -5.76
N ILE A 22 13.40 -7.66 -6.07
CA ILE A 22 14.65 -7.13 -5.53
C ILE A 22 14.77 -5.63 -5.80
N LYS A 23 14.46 -5.21 -7.03
CA LYS A 23 14.48 -3.79 -7.40
C LYS A 23 13.54 -2.96 -6.52
N ILE A 24 12.28 -3.39 -6.37
CA ILE A 24 11.28 -2.65 -5.58
C ILE A 24 11.74 -2.55 -4.12
N PHE A 25 12.18 -3.66 -3.52
CA PHE A 25 12.68 -3.67 -2.14
C PHE A 25 13.88 -2.75 -1.97
N SER A 26 14.86 -2.82 -2.86
CA SER A 26 16.08 -2.01 -2.79
C SER A 26 15.79 -0.52 -2.98
N ASP A 27 14.93 -0.16 -3.92
CA ASP A 27 14.62 1.23 -4.20
C ASP A 27 13.86 1.87 -3.03
N ILE A 28 12.85 1.17 -2.47
CA ILE A 28 12.10 1.65 -1.31
C ILE A 28 13.01 1.71 -0.06
N GLU A 29 13.88 0.73 0.15
CA GLU A 29 14.90 0.78 1.19
C GLU A 29 15.73 2.06 1.08
N ASN A 30 16.28 2.33 -0.10
CA ASN A 30 17.12 3.52 -0.33
C ASN A 30 16.37 4.83 -0.09
N LEU A 31 15.05 4.88 -0.36
CA LEU A 31 14.20 6.05 -0.11
C LEU A 31 13.85 6.25 1.36
N THR A 32 13.83 5.18 2.16
CA THR A 32 13.22 5.18 3.49
C THR A 32 14.15 4.71 4.61
N LYS A 33 15.43 4.42 4.27
CA LYS A 33 16.43 4.05 5.28
C LYS A 33 16.67 5.19 6.28
N ASP A 34 16.81 4.80 7.52
CA ASP A 34 17.18 5.65 8.64
C ASP A 34 18.65 5.41 9.02
N LYS A 35 19.12 5.96 10.12
CA LYS A 35 20.47 5.69 10.67
C LYS A 35 20.66 4.21 10.99
N ILE A 36 19.61 3.56 11.49
CA ILE A 36 19.53 2.14 11.79
C ILE A 36 18.20 1.65 11.24
N GLY A 37 18.21 0.67 10.32
CA GLY A 37 16.99 0.10 9.76
C GLY A 37 16.17 1.06 8.88
N ILE A 38 14.90 0.80 8.80
CA ILE A 38 13.93 1.51 7.95
C ILE A 38 12.90 2.22 8.83
N SER A 39 12.50 3.43 8.44
CA SER A 39 11.42 4.15 9.11
C SER A 39 10.43 4.69 8.08
N ARG A 40 9.27 4.02 7.96
CA ARG A 40 8.13 4.47 7.16
C ARG A 40 6.98 4.85 8.10
N GLU A 41 7.01 6.09 8.58
CA GLU A 41 6.00 6.62 9.52
C GLU A 41 4.58 6.50 8.96
N SER A 42 3.65 6.01 9.76
CA SER A 42 2.22 6.01 9.44
C SER A 42 1.73 7.41 9.05
N TYR A 43 1.19 7.57 7.85
CA TYR A 43 0.80 8.87 7.25
C TYR A 43 1.94 9.92 7.22
N GLY A 44 3.19 9.46 7.33
CA GLY A 44 4.38 10.31 7.33
C GLY A 44 5.14 10.30 6.01
N ARG A 45 6.35 10.90 6.06
CA ARG A 45 7.18 11.07 4.87
C ARG A 45 7.65 9.74 4.29
N GLY A 46 8.15 8.82 5.12
CA GLY A 46 8.72 7.56 4.64
C GLY A 46 7.68 6.68 3.93
N GLU A 47 6.51 6.52 4.55
CA GLU A 47 5.38 5.82 3.96
C GLU A 47 4.95 6.46 2.64
N THR A 48 4.85 7.80 2.59
CA THR A 48 4.46 8.55 1.39
C THR A 48 5.48 8.38 0.25
N LEU A 49 6.78 8.35 0.54
CA LEU A 49 7.82 8.09 -0.46
C LEU A 49 7.67 6.68 -1.06
N GLY A 50 7.47 5.66 -0.22
CA GLY A 50 7.24 4.30 -0.69
C GLY A 50 5.98 4.17 -1.55
N ILE A 51 4.88 4.79 -1.11
CA ILE A 51 3.63 4.83 -1.88
C ILE A 51 3.81 5.51 -3.23
N ASN A 52 4.46 6.67 -3.29
CA ASN A 52 4.68 7.39 -4.55
C ASN A 52 5.55 6.56 -5.51
N TYR A 53 6.57 5.88 -5.01
CA TYR A 53 7.38 4.96 -5.81
C TYR A 53 6.51 3.87 -6.46
N ILE A 54 5.65 3.20 -5.67
CA ILE A 54 4.74 2.17 -6.21
C ILE A 54 3.73 2.76 -7.19
N ILE A 55 3.20 3.95 -6.94
CA ILE A 55 2.29 4.65 -7.87
C ILE A 55 2.96 4.90 -9.22
N ASP A 56 4.17 5.40 -9.23
CA ASP A 56 4.88 5.70 -10.47
C ASP A 56 5.24 4.43 -11.23
N LEU A 57 5.71 3.41 -10.52
CA LEU A 57 5.95 2.10 -11.12
C LEU A 57 4.66 1.48 -11.68
N ALA A 58 3.53 1.59 -10.96
CA ALA A 58 2.23 1.09 -11.42
C ALA A 58 1.78 1.78 -12.72
N LYS A 59 2.03 3.09 -12.86
CA LYS A 59 1.76 3.82 -14.10
C LYS A 59 2.66 3.36 -15.24
N GLU A 60 3.95 3.11 -15.00
CA GLU A 60 4.89 2.55 -15.99
C GLU A 60 4.40 1.16 -16.47
N PHE A 61 3.89 0.35 -15.56
CA PHE A 61 3.26 -0.93 -15.89
C PHE A 61 1.87 -0.80 -16.53
N GLY A 62 1.33 0.42 -16.64
CA GLY A 62 0.00 0.69 -17.19
C GLY A 62 -1.11 0.08 -16.33
N PHE A 63 -0.96 0.13 -15.01
CA PHE A 63 -2.04 -0.17 -14.09
C PHE A 63 -2.89 1.08 -13.85
N TYR A 64 -4.14 0.88 -13.51
CA TYR A 64 -4.99 1.94 -12.98
C TYR A 64 -4.67 2.13 -11.49
N VAL A 65 -4.52 3.39 -11.10
CA VAL A 65 -4.20 3.80 -9.73
C VAL A 65 -5.35 4.65 -9.21
N GLU A 66 -5.89 4.28 -8.09
CA GLU A 66 -6.96 4.98 -7.39
C GLU A 66 -6.51 5.29 -5.96
N LYS A 67 -6.71 6.52 -5.49
CA LYS A 67 -6.55 6.86 -4.07
C LYS A 67 -7.94 6.90 -3.45
N ASP A 68 -8.15 6.14 -2.39
CA ASP A 68 -9.40 6.17 -1.65
C ASP A 68 -9.52 7.40 -0.72
N ASP A 69 -10.67 7.57 -0.11
CA ASP A 69 -10.93 8.71 0.77
C ASP A 69 -10.19 8.64 2.12
N ALA A 70 -9.56 7.52 2.44
CA ALA A 70 -8.65 7.36 3.58
C ALA A 70 -7.17 7.52 3.17
N ALA A 71 -6.90 7.88 1.91
CA ALA A 71 -5.60 8.01 1.28
C ALA A 71 -4.81 6.69 1.13
N ASN A 72 -5.47 5.53 1.23
CA ASN A 72 -4.89 4.27 0.78
C ASN A 72 -4.87 4.24 -0.75
N ILE A 73 -4.07 3.36 -1.33
CA ILE A 73 -3.93 3.22 -2.78
C ILE A 73 -4.49 1.89 -3.24
N VAL A 74 -5.26 1.94 -4.33
CA VAL A 74 -5.79 0.75 -5.00
C VAL A 74 -5.19 0.68 -6.40
N LEU A 75 -4.61 -0.47 -6.75
CA LEU A 75 -4.13 -0.77 -8.09
C LEU A 75 -5.05 -1.80 -8.75
N SER A 76 -5.25 -1.69 -10.05
CA SER A 76 -6.04 -2.67 -10.82
C SER A 76 -5.63 -2.69 -12.29
N LEU A 77 -6.01 -3.74 -13.01
CA LEU A 77 -5.81 -3.83 -14.46
C LEU A 77 -6.94 -3.17 -15.24
N ASP A 78 -8.10 -2.98 -14.63
CA ASP A 78 -9.29 -2.40 -15.27
C ASP A 78 -9.70 -1.11 -14.55
N LYS A 79 -10.07 -0.09 -15.32
CA LYS A 79 -10.44 1.23 -14.82
C LYS A 79 -11.71 1.24 -13.96
N SER A 80 -12.65 0.37 -14.28
CA SER A 80 -13.95 0.36 -13.62
C SER A 80 -14.40 -1.08 -13.38
N ILE A 81 -14.32 -1.52 -12.12
CA ILE A 81 -14.73 -2.86 -11.69
C ILE A 81 -16.05 -2.73 -10.95
N GLN A 82 -17.15 -3.20 -11.58
CA GLN A 82 -18.49 -3.17 -11.02
C GLN A 82 -18.91 -4.50 -10.37
N SER A 83 -18.29 -5.60 -10.75
CA SER A 83 -18.51 -6.93 -10.17
C SER A 83 -17.88 -7.07 -8.77
N ASN A 84 -18.07 -8.22 -8.14
CA ASN A 84 -17.25 -8.64 -7.01
C ASN A 84 -15.81 -8.81 -7.46
N TYR A 85 -14.87 -8.69 -6.55
CA TYR A 85 -13.44 -8.76 -6.82
C TYR A 85 -12.67 -9.41 -5.67
N ILE A 86 -11.50 -9.91 -6.01
CA ILE A 86 -10.48 -10.35 -5.07
C ILE A 86 -9.65 -9.13 -4.69
N LEU A 87 -9.43 -8.95 -3.40
CA LEU A 87 -8.56 -7.89 -2.87
C LEU A 87 -7.30 -8.54 -2.30
N VAL A 88 -6.14 -8.09 -2.76
CA VAL A 88 -4.83 -8.55 -2.28
C VAL A 88 -4.06 -7.34 -1.79
N GLY A 89 -3.27 -7.46 -0.75
CA GLY A 89 -2.44 -6.32 -0.34
C GLY A 89 -1.94 -6.43 1.08
N SER A 90 -1.34 -5.36 1.53
CA SER A 90 -0.82 -5.16 2.88
C SER A 90 -0.58 -3.67 3.11
N HIS A 91 0.21 -3.32 4.12
CA HIS A 91 0.51 -1.94 4.48
C HIS A 91 1.88 -1.47 3.99
N MET A 92 2.05 -0.14 3.90
CA MET A 92 3.32 0.46 3.46
C MET A 92 4.17 0.94 4.63
N ASP A 93 3.55 1.36 5.73
CA ASP A 93 4.28 1.84 6.90
C ASP A 93 5.07 0.73 7.60
N SER A 94 6.00 1.10 8.45
CA SER A 94 6.80 0.19 9.29
C SER A 94 6.98 0.80 10.67
N VAL A 95 7.37 -0.01 11.63
CA VAL A 95 7.84 0.49 12.92
C VAL A 95 9.09 1.36 12.76
N PRO A 96 9.42 2.26 13.72
CA PRO A 96 10.68 2.99 13.71
C PRO A 96 11.87 2.04 13.71
N GLN A 97 12.85 2.28 12.83
CA GLN A 97 14.09 1.48 12.72
C GLN A 97 13.82 -0.01 12.50
N GLY A 98 12.71 -0.32 11.82
CA GLY A 98 12.26 -1.67 11.52
C GLY A 98 12.98 -2.32 10.35
N GLY A 99 12.47 -3.49 9.95
CA GLY A 99 12.90 -4.20 8.76
C GLY A 99 12.30 -3.63 7.48
N ASN A 100 12.87 -4.00 6.33
CA ASN A 100 12.38 -3.53 5.04
C ASN A 100 11.13 -4.27 4.57
N PHE A 101 10.94 -5.51 5.00
CA PHE A 101 9.95 -6.42 4.42
C PHE A 101 8.56 -6.32 5.07
N ASP A 102 8.50 -5.81 6.30
CA ASP A 102 7.26 -5.66 7.03
C ASP A 102 6.23 -4.83 6.26
N GLY A 103 5.03 -5.38 6.06
CA GLY A 103 3.98 -4.85 5.19
C GLY A 103 4.37 -4.78 3.72
N LEU A 104 5.57 -4.26 3.42
CA LEU A 104 6.06 -4.09 2.05
C LEU A 104 6.10 -5.41 1.27
N ALA A 105 6.36 -6.55 1.91
CA ALA A 105 6.36 -7.85 1.23
C ALA A 105 4.99 -8.16 0.60
N GLY A 106 3.91 -7.89 1.32
CA GLY A 106 2.55 -8.08 0.81
C GLY A 106 2.19 -7.09 -0.30
N VAL A 107 2.64 -5.85 -0.20
CA VAL A 107 2.49 -4.83 -1.27
C VAL A 107 3.22 -5.28 -2.53
N VAL A 108 4.47 -5.72 -2.42
CA VAL A 108 5.28 -6.22 -3.55
C VAL A 108 4.64 -7.46 -4.16
N ALA A 109 4.20 -8.41 -3.35
CA ALA A 109 3.53 -9.62 -3.84
C ALA A 109 2.24 -9.28 -4.62
N GLY A 110 1.43 -8.35 -4.13
CA GLY A 110 0.25 -7.85 -4.84
C GLY A 110 0.61 -7.18 -6.17
N PHE A 111 1.64 -6.33 -6.17
CA PHE A 111 2.13 -5.68 -7.39
C PHE A 111 2.59 -6.72 -8.43
N LEU A 112 3.41 -7.68 -8.03
CA LEU A 112 3.91 -8.76 -8.89
C LEU A 112 2.78 -9.63 -9.43
N LEU A 113 1.74 -9.89 -8.63
CA LEU A 113 0.55 -10.60 -9.09
C LEU A 113 -0.12 -9.86 -10.26
N LEU A 114 -0.38 -8.55 -10.14
CA LEU A 114 -0.95 -7.77 -11.24
C LEU A 114 -0.02 -7.75 -12.46
N ALA A 115 1.30 -7.61 -12.25
CA ALA A 115 2.27 -7.63 -13.33
C ALA A 115 2.26 -8.97 -14.07
N ASN A 116 2.18 -10.09 -13.34
CA ASN A 116 2.08 -11.43 -13.93
C ASN A 116 0.78 -11.63 -14.73
N LEU A 117 -0.36 -11.26 -14.15
CA LEU A 117 -1.65 -11.37 -14.82
C LEU A 117 -1.66 -10.58 -16.13
N LYS A 118 -1.07 -9.39 -16.13
CA LYS A 118 -0.98 -8.52 -17.31
C LYS A 118 -0.04 -9.10 -18.37
N GLU A 119 1.18 -9.44 -17.98
CA GLU A 119 2.22 -9.94 -18.90
C GLU A 119 1.77 -11.23 -19.59
N LYS A 120 1.24 -12.17 -18.81
CA LYS A 120 0.75 -13.47 -19.32
C LYS A 120 -0.65 -13.40 -19.92
N LYS A 121 -1.29 -12.22 -19.90
CA LYS A 121 -2.69 -12.04 -20.37
C LYS A 121 -3.66 -13.02 -19.72
N ILE A 122 -3.43 -13.35 -18.44
CA ILE A 122 -4.28 -14.25 -17.67
C ILE A 122 -5.57 -13.53 -17.30
N ARG A 123 -6.71 -14.15 -17.62
CA ARG A 123 -8.02 -13.70 -17.15
C ARG A 123 -8.44 -14.54 -15.96
N THR A 124 -8.68 -13.87 -14.85
CA THR A 124 -9.23 -14.47 -13.63
C THR A 124 -10.76 -14.48 -13.68
N SER A 125 -11.40 -15.40 -12.96
CA SER A 125 -12.87 -15.45 -12.84
C SER A 125 -13.47 -14.20 -12.19
N LEU A 126 -12.72 -13.60 -11.26
CA LEU A 126 -13.04 -12.33 -10.63
C LEU A 126 -11.87 -11.35 -10.84
N PRO A 127 -12.15 -10.06 -11.06
CA PRO A 127 -11.09 -9.05 -11.11
C PRO A 127 -10.25 -9.05 -9.83
N VAL A 128 -8.96 -8.76 -9.97
CA VAL A 128 -8.03 -8.60 -8.85
C VAL A 128 -7.72 -7.12 -8.66
N LYS A 129 -7.82 -6.64 -7.41
CA LYS A 129 -7.36 -5.33 -6.98
C LYS A 129 -6.26 -5.52 -5.95
N VAL A 130 -5.29 -4.61 -5.94
CA VAL A 130 -4.25 -4.54 -4.90
C VAL A 130 -4.51 -3.32 -4.03
N LEU A 131 -4.61 -3.52 -2.73
CA LEU A 131 -4.80 -2.47 -1.73
C LEU A 131 -3.50 -2.25 -0.96
N ILE A 132 -3.01 -1.03 -0.99
CA ILE A 132 -1.86 -0.57 -0.22
C ILE A 132 -2.39 0.29 0.90
N LEU A 133 -2.41 -0.27 2.09
CA LEU A 133 -2.90 0.38 3.31
C LEU A 133 -1.85 1.31 3.90
N ARG A 134 -2.34 2.34 4.58
CA ARG A 134 -1.55 3.26 5.40
C ARG A 134 -1.80 3.02 6.87
N GLY A 135 -0.76 3.25 7.68
CA GLY A 135 -0.89 3.35 9.12
C GLY A 135 -1.41 2.08 9.78
N GLU A 136 -0.84 0.93 9.46
CA GLU A 136 -1.13 -0.33 10.15
C GLU A 136 -0.49 -0.33 11.53
N GLU A 137 0.73 0.17 11.63
CA GLU A 137 1.61 0.07 12.78
C GLU A 137 1.22 1.00 13.94
N SER A 138 1.13 0.42 15.12
CA SER A 138 0.77 1.18 16.33
C SER A 138 1.90 2.07 16.87
N ALA A 139 3.12 1.90 16.36
CA ALA A 139 4.32 2.52 16.91
C ALA A 139 4.26 4.06 16.88
N TRP A 140 3.62 4.66 15.89
CA TRP A 140 3.65 6.11 15.66
C TRP A 140 2.59 6.88 16.45
N TYR A 141 1.35 6.40 16.48
CA TYR A 141 0.21 7.07 17.10
C TYR A 141 -0.41 6.31 18.28
N GLY A 142 0.14 5.13 18.62
CA GLY A 142 -0.49 4.24 19.61
C GLY A 142 -1.81 3.62 19.12
N LYS A 143 -2.09 3.71 17.83
CA LYS A 143 -3.29 3.16 17.16
C LYS A 143 -2.83 2.35 15.96
N ASN A 144 -3.40 1.18 15.79
CA ASN A 144 -3.11 0.28 14.67
C ASN A 144 -4.21 0.29 13.61
N CYS A 145 -3.90 -0.22 12.44
CA CYS A 145 -4.86 -0.43 11.34
C CYS A 145 -5.62 0.85 10.97
N ILE A 146 -4.96 2.01 11.00
CA ILE A 146 -5.59 3.33 10.85
C ILE A 146 -6.28 3.44 9.49
N GLY A 147 -5.57 3.12 8.40
CA GLY A 147 -6.09 3.23 7.03
C GLY A 147 -7.26 2.29 6.77
N SER A 148 -7.18 1.05 7.23
CA SER A 148 -8.28 0.09 7.10
C SER A 148 -9.47 0.46 7.99
N LYS A 149 -9.25 0.90 9.24
CA LYS A 149 -10.32 1.42 10.10
C LYS A 149 -11.04 2.60 9.48
N ALA A 150 -10.29 3.55 8.89
CA ALA A 150 -10.88 4.68 8.17
C ALA A 150 -11.71 4.19 6.97
N LEU A 151 -11.18 3.25 6.18
CA LEU A 151 -11.85 2.68 5.01
C LEU A 151 -13.18 2.01 5.36
N PHE A 152 -13.25 1.30 6.49
CA PHE A 152 -14.46 0.61 6.94
C PHE A 152 -15.35 1.45 7.88
N GLY A 153 -15.03 2.72 8.13
CA GLY A 153 -15.82 3.61 9.00
C GLY A 153 -15.68 3.28 10.49
N LEU A 154 -14.59 2.67 10.90
CA LEU A 154 -14.31 2.24 12.26
C LEU A 154 -13.32 3.15 13.00
N LEU A 155 -12.76 4.17 12.32
CA LEU A 155 -11.86 5.13 12.94
C LEU A 155 -12.67 6.17 13.71
N SER A 156 -12.44 6.27 15.02
CA SER A 156 -13.17 7.17 15.90
C SER A 156 -12.64 8.61 15.90
N ALA A 157 -13.42 9.53 16.42
CA ALA A 157 -12.93 10.90 16.65
C ALA A 157 -11.79 10.97 17.68
N GLU A 158 -11.76 10.03 18.64
CA GLU A 158 -10.66 9.90 19.59
C GLU A 158 -9.39 9.46 18.87
N ASP A 159 -9.49 8.46 17.97
CA ASP A 159 -8.32 8.03 17.18
C ASP A 159 -7.75 9.17 16.35
N LEU A 160 -8.59 9.98 15.70
CA LEU A 160 -8.16 11.14 14.92
C LEU A 160 -7.44 12.22 15.75
N ASN A 161 -7.69 12.28 17.07
CA ASN A 161 -7.01 13.17 18.00
C ASN A 161 -5.74 12.57 18.60
N SER A 162 -5.40 11.31 18.33
CA SER A 162 -4.16 10.71 18.78
C SER A 162 -2.97 11.50 18.26
N THR A 163 -1.92 11.60 19.08
CA THR A 163 -0.73 12.38 18.76
C THR A 163 0.43 11.49 18.39
N HIS A 164 1.19 11.92 17.41
CA HIS A 164 2.43 11.25 17.01
C HIS A 164 3.43 11.25 18.17
N ARG A 165 3.97 10.08 18.50
CA ARG A 165 4.77 9.85 19.70
C ARG A 165 6.03 10.71 19.79
N THR A 166 6.61 11.11 18.66
CA THR A 166 7.85 11.88 18.64
C THR A 166 7.60 13.38 18.39
N THR A 167 6.74 13.72 17.43
CA THR A 167 6.56 15.11 16.99
C THR A 167 5.35 15.80 17.61
N GLY A 168 4.41 15.04 18.20
CA GLY A 168 3.23 15.57 18.88
C GLY A 168 2.11 16.08 17.98
N HIS A 169 2.24 16.07 16.64
CA HIS A 169 1.17 16.46 15.74
C HIS A 169 0.03 15.41 15.75
N LYS A 170 -1.18 15.83 15.43
CA LYS A 170 -2.35 14.96 15.45
C LYS A 170 -2.39 14.03 14.23
N LEU A 171 -2.95 12.83 14.42
CA LEU A 171 -3.22 11.90 13.32
C LEU A 171 -4.08 12.55 12.22
N SER A 172 -5.11 13.31 12.62
CA SER A 172 -5.95 14.03 11.64
C SER A 172 -5.16 14.98 10.75
N GLU A 173 -4.15 15.67 11.27
CA GLU A 173 -3.29 16.57 10.50
C GLU A 173 -2.44 15.79 9.48
N ALA A 174 -1.88 14.65 9.90
CA ALA A 174 -1.09 13.79 9.01
C ALA A 174 -1.95 13.13 7.92
N MET A 175 -3.16 12.68 8.27
CA MET A 175 -4.11 12.13 7.31
C MET A 175 -4.54 13.16 6.27
N ASP A 176 -4.86 14.39 6.70
CA ASP A 176 -5.22 15.50 5.82
C ASP A 176 -4.08 15.85 4.86
N ALA A 177 -2.86 15.98 5.39
CA ALA A 177 -1.66 16.23 4.60
C ALA A 177 -1.38 15.12 3.57
N SER A 178 -1.80 13.88 3.84
CA SER A 178 -1.73 12.75 2.91
C SER A 178 -2.87 12.73 1.89
N GLY A 179 -3.85 13.63 2.03
CA GLY A 179 -5.00 13.79 1.14
C GLY A 179 -6.20 12.92 1.50
N ALA A 180 -6.30 12.48 2.76
CA ALA A 180 -7.50 11.82 3.25
C ALA A 180 -8.65 12.83 3.41
N LYS A 181 -9.89 12.38 3.16
CA LYS A 181 -11.08 13.21 3.30
C LYS A 181 -11.68 13.09 4.69
N LEU A 182 -11.15 13.86 5.63
CA LEU A 182 -11.53 13.79 7.04
C LEU A 182 -13.04 13.99 7.27
N ASP A 183 -13.71 14.81 6.46
CA ASP A 183 -15.16 15.02 6.56
C ASP A 183 -15.99 13.77 6.26
N LEU A 184 -15.46 12.88 5.43
CA LEU A 184 -16.08 11.59 5.15
C LEU A 184 -15.76 10.58 6.25
N ILE A 185 -14.51 10.52 6.69
CA ILE A 185 -14.05 9.62 7.76
C ILE A 185 -14.80 9.89 9.06
N LYS A 186 -14.99 11.16 9.44
CA LYS A 186 -15.71 11.57 10.65
C LYS A 186 -17.19 11.16 10.65
N LYS A 187 -17.77 10.81 9.51
CA LYS A 187 -19.15 10.29 9.42
C LYS A 187 -19.26 8.85 9.91
N SER A 188 -18.15 8.18 10.19
CA SER A 188 -18.09 6.78 10.64
C SER A 188 -18.90 5.84 9.74
N LYS A 189 -18.83 6.06 8.43
CA LYS A 189 -19.46 5.21 7.42
C LYS A 189 -18.38 4.56 6.58
N SER A 190 -18.61 3.30 6.17
CA SER A 190 -17.71 2.63 5.26
C SER A 190 -17.55 3.42 3.96
N LEU A 191 -16.31 3.66 3.58
CA LEU A 191 -15.91 4.31 2.32
C LEU A 191 -15.79 3.30 1.17
N ILE A 192 -15.94 2.01 1.47
CA ILE A 192 -15.87 0.90 0.51
C ILE A 192 -17.13 0.05 0.62
N ASN A 193 -17.56 -0.53 -0.50
CA ASN A 193 -18.60 -1.54 -0.49
C ASN A 193 -18.00 -2.92 -0.19
N SER A 194 -17.95 -3.29 1.10
CA SER A 194 -17.38 -4.56 1.54
C SER A 194 -18.09 -5.79 0.96
N LYS A 195 -19.37 -5.69 0.56
CA LYS A 195 -20.12 -6.80 -0.08
C LYS A 195 -19.58 -7.18 -1.45
N LYS A 196 -18.75 -6.32 -2.07
CA LYS A 196 -18.09 -6.60 -3.34
C LYS A 196 -16.74 -7.30 -3.16
N ILE A 197 -16.20 -7.35 -1.95
CA ILE A 197 -14.96 -8.05 -1.65
C ILE A 197 -15.31 -9.52 -1.44
N GLU A 198 -14.96 -10.38 -2.40
CA GLU A 198 -15.18 -11.82 -2.29
C GLU A 198 -14.21 -12.45 -1.30
N VAL A 199 -12.94 -12.02 -1.37
CA VAL A 199 -11.88 -12.45 -0.45
C VAL A 199 -10.83 -11.34 -0.34
N PHE A 200 -10.25 -11.19 0.84
CA PHE A 200 -9.04 -10.42 1.07
C PHE A 200 -7.89 -11.38 1.37
N ILE A 201 -6.77 -11.22 0.69
CA ILE A 201 -5.56 -12.00 0.87
C ILE A 201 -4.44 -11.05 1.25
N GLU A 202 -3.86 -11.27 2.41
CA GLU A 202 -2.69 -10.55 2.88
C GLU A 202 -1.52 -11.50 3.03
N ILE A 203 -0.40 -11.17 2.39
CA ILE A 203 0.88 -11.83 2.60
C ILE A 203 1.64 -10.95 3.58
N HIS A 204 1.98 -11.52 4.72
CA HIS A 204 2.66 -10.83 5.79
C HIS A 204 3.87 -11.65 6.26
N ILE A 205 4.89 -10.97 6.79
CA ILE A 205 6.01 -11.63 7.47
C ILE A 205 5.60 -11.95 8.91
N GLU A 206 6.28 -12.91 9.51
CA GLU A 206 6.20 -13.14 10.95
C GLU A 206 7.12 -12.14 11.67
N GLN A 207 6.57 -11.51 12.70
CA GLN A 207 7.31 -10.67 13.64
C GLN A 207 7.46 -11.47 14.94
N GLY A 208 8.69 -11.88 15.24
CA GLY A 208 9.01 -12.67 16.41
C GLY A 208 8.89 -11.93 17.75
#